data_e032301fd28ca4d4b40d2719bc969611
#
_entry.id   e032301fd28ca4d4b40d2719bc969611
#
_cell.length_a   1.000
_cell.length_b   1.000
_cell.length_c   1.000
_cell.angle_alpha   90.00
_cell.angle_beta   90.00
_cell.angle_gamma   90.00
#
_symmetry.space_group_name_H-M   'P 1'
#
loop_
_entity.id
_entity.type
_entity.pdbx_description
1 polymer ?
#
loop_
_entity_poly.entity_id
_entity_poly.type
_entity_poly.pdbx_seq_one_letter_code
_entity_poly.pdbx_strand_id
1 'polypeptide(L)'
;VIVGNTCLYGATRGHCYFAGIAAERFAVRNSGAHAVVEGVGDHGCEYMTGGRVVVLGSTGRNFAAGMSGGIAYVLDMNRDFASKCNMEMVELGTVEDPLEIAELHTLIEDHRHYTGSSIAEHVIHEFHHLLPRFVRVMPTDYKQVLQQQAAKAAEEKKRSSHVDLLGTLSNRGSQVDVSISNEHVASDAVPGAAKTEEPAVMDMEEAMLDKELAKARSETVSYTHLTLPTSDLE
;
A
#
# COMPACT_ATOMS: atom_id res chain seq x y z
N VAL A 1 -8.62 -27.14 -0.68
CA VAL A 1 -8.37 -26.42 0.58
C VAL A 1 -6.97 -26.78 1.07
N ILE A 2 -6.11 -25.75 1.22
CA ILE A 2 -4.71 -25.94 1.63
C ILE A 2 -4.54 -25.84 3.15
N VAL A 3 -5.39 -25.04 3.81
CA VAL A 3 -5.41 -24.89 5.27
C VAL A 3 -6.83 -25.00 5.79
N GLY A 4 -6.95 -25.50 7.01
CA GLY A 4 -8.23 -25.71 7.67
C GLY A 4 -8.92 -24.41 8.13
N ASN A 5 -9.91 -24.57 9.00
CA ASN A 5 -10.67 -23.47 9.58
C ASN A 5 -9.82 -22.62 10.52
N THR A 6 -10.18 -21.35 10.66
CA THR A 6 -9.69 -20.44 11.71
C THR A 6 -8.20 -20.10 11.59
N CYS A 7 -7.66 -20.14 10.37
CA CYS A 7 -6.27 -19.76 10.12
C CYS A 7 -6.08 -18.25 10.34
N LEU A 8 -4.96 -17.84 10.96
CA LEU A 8 -4.63 -16.46 11.35
C LEU A 8 -5.59 -15.81 12.34
N TYR A 9 -6.26 -16.59 13.17
CA TYR A 9 -7.12 -16.07 14.23
C TYR A 9 -6.33 -15.21 15.21
N GLY A 10 -6.71 -13.94 15.33
CA GLY A 10 -6.06 -12.99 16.24
C GLY A 10 -4.60 -12.70 15.92
N ALA A 11 -4.15 -12.92 14.68
CA ALA A 11 -2.78 -12.66 14.27
C ALA A 11 -2.43 -11.17 14.41
N THR A 12 -1.28 -10.87 15.04
CA THR A 12 -0.90 -9.51 15.41
C THR A 12 0.12 -8.87 14.49
N ARG A 13 0.91 -9.67 13.74
CA ARG A 13 1.95 -9.19 12.83
C ARG A 13 2.52 -10.34 11.98
N GLY A 14 3.33 -9.97 11.00
CA GLY A 14 4.00 -10.90 10.09
C GLY A 14 3.30 -11.01 8.75
N HIS A 15 3.92 -11.76 7.84
CA HIS A 15 3.42 -11.99 6.49
C HIS A 15 3.17 -13.48 6.29
N CYS A 16 2.04 -13.83 5.70
CA CYS A 16 1.61 -15.21 5.48
C CYS A 16 1.09 -15.38 4.05
N TYR A 17 1.59 -16.40 3.36
CA TYR A 17 1.27 -16.63 1.96
C TYR A 17 0.74 -18.07 1.78
N PHE A 18 -0.48 -18.19 1.24
CA PHE A 18 -1.19 -19.46 1.11
C PHE A 18 -1.54 -19.71 -0.37
N ALA A 19 -0.72 -20.56 -1.05
CA ALA A 19 -1.00 -20.96 -2.42
C ALA A 19 -2.11 -22.01 -2.45
N GLY A 20 -3.34 -21.55 -2.40
CA GLY A 20 -4.55 -22.36 -2.41
C GLY A 20 -5.66 -21.76 -1.56
N ILE A 21 -6.75 -22.49 -1.39
CA ILE A 21 -7.96 -22.03 -0.71
C ILE A 21 -7.86 -22.36 0.78
N ALA A 22 -8.05 -21.34 1.63
CA ALA A 22 -8.29 -21.52 3.05
C ALA A 22 -9.77 -21.90 3.31
N ALA A 23 -10.00 -22.67 4.38
CA ALA A 23 -11.34 -23.00 4.79
C ALA A 23 -12.06 -21.79 5.47
N GLU A 24 -13.05 -22.05 6.30
CA GLU A 24 -13.84 -21.00 6.94
C GLU A 24 -13.06 -20.21 7.99
N ARG A 25 -13.50 -18.99 8.25
CA ARG A 25 -12.99 -18.09 9.31
C ARG A 25 -11.50 -17.75 9.18
N PHE A 26 -11.07 -17.54 7.94
CA PHE A 26 -9.71 -17.05 7.68
C PHE A 26 -9.56 -15.61 8.17
N ALA A 27 -8.44 -15.33 8.85
CA ALA A 27 -8.06 -14.02 9.38
C ALA A 27 -9.09 -13.37 10.34
N VAL A 28 -9.90 -14.18 11.03
CA VAL A 28 -10.82 -13.69 12.06
C VAL A 28 -10.04 -13.01 13.17
N ARG A 29 -10.43 -11.78 13.54
CA ARG A 29 -9.75 -10.94 14.54
C ARG A 29 -8.27 -10.67 14.21
N ASN A 30 -7.87 -10.76 12.96
CA ASN A 30 -6.53 -10.30 12.55
C ASN A 30 -6.36 -8.83 12.94
N SER A 31 -5.29 -8.50 13.66
CA SER A 31 -5.05 -7.15 14.18
C SER A 31 -3.81 -6.47 13.58
N GLY A 32 -3.03 -7.17 12.74
CA GLY A 32 -1.85 -6.55 12.14
C GLY A 32 -1.04 -7.45 11.20
N ALA A 33 -1.41 -8.72 11.02
CA ALA A 33 -0.74 -9.57 10.05
C ALA A 33 -1.17 -9.23 8.60
N HIS A 34 -0.25 -9.39 7.67
CA HIS A 34 -0.50 -9.30 6.24
C HIS A 34 -0.60 -10.71 5.65
N ALA A 35 -1.61 -10.97 4.87
CA ALA A 35 -1.84 -12.29 4.30
C ALA A 35 -2.29 -12.23 2.86
N VAL A 36 -1.78 -13.17 2.04
CA VAL A 36 -2.28 -13.41 0.68
C VAL A 36 -2.74 -14.86 0.58
N VAL A 37 -3.92 -15.06 0.03
CA VAL A 37 -4.56 -16.38 -0.13
C VAL A 37 -5.32 -16.44 -1.45
N GLU A 38 -5.42 -17.63 -2.04
CA GLU A 38 -6.05 -17.81 -3.37
C GLU A 38 -7.56 -18.06 -3.30
N GLY A 39 -8.13 -18.04 -2.13
CA GLY A 39 -9.56 -18.13 -1.87
C GLY A 39 -9.85 -18.42 -0.40
N VAL A 40 -11.05 -18.11 0.06
CA VAL A 40 -11.46 -18.33 1.44
C VAL A 40 -12.90 -18.87 1.51
N GLY A 41 -13.18 -19.64 2.54
CA GLY A 41 -14.55 -20.09 2.86
C GLY A 41 -15.39 -18.98 3.49
N ASP A 42 -16.47 -19.39 4.18
CA ASP A 42 -17.37 -18.45 4.86
C ASP A 42 -16.67 -17.74 6.02
N HIS A 43 -17.14 -16.51 6.32
CA HIS A 43 -16.70 -15.73 7.48
C HIS A 43 -15.23 -15.25 7.43
N GLY A 44 -14.68 -15.05 6.25
CA GLY A 44 -13.34 -14.46 6.11
C GLY A 44 -13.27 -13.04 6.67
N CYS A 45 -12.18 -12.67 7.35
CA CYS A 45 -11.93 -11.35 7.94
C CYS A 45 -12.97 -10.86 8.95
N GLU A 46 -13.77 -11.76 9.57
CA GLU A 46 -14.70 -11.36 10.63
C GLU A 46 -13.96 -10.73 11.81
N TYR A 47 -14.51 -9.61 12.31
CA TYR A 47 -13.95 -8.84 13.43
C TYR A 47 -12.47 -8.47 13.26
N MET A 48 -11.98 -8.38 12.03
CA MET A 48 -10.63 -7.90 11.74
C MET A 48 -10.48 -6.46 12.22
N THR A 49 -9.37 -6.14 12.89
CA THR A 49 -9.08 -4.82 13.47
C THR A 49 -7.85 -4.15 12.90
N GLY A 50 -7.05 -4.84 12.09
CA GLY A 50 -5.84 -4.30 11.49
C GLY A 50 -5.19 -5.27 10.50
N GLY A 51 -4.11 -4.85 9.86
CA GLY A 51 -3.38 -5.63 8.86
C GLY A 51 -3.95 -5.53 7.45
N ARG A 52 -3.45 -6.41 6.58
CA ARG A 52 -3.86 -6.49 5.16
C ARG A 52 -4.19 -7.93 4.80
N VAL A 53 -5.28 -8.14 4.09
CA VAL A 53 -5.64 -9.46 3.56
C VAL A 53 -5.94 -9.33 2.08
N VAL A 54 -5.23 -10.11 1.25
CA VAL A 54 -5.46 -10.18 -0.20
C VAL A 54 -6.03 -11.54 -0.54
N VAL A 55 -7.17 -11.57 -1.21
CA VAL A 55 -7.82 -12.80 -1.69
C VAL A 55 -7.83 -12.79 -3.21
N LEU A 56 -7.08 -13.69 -3.84
CA LEU A 56 -6.91 -13.77 -5.30
C LEU A 56 -8.00 -14.58 -6.01
N GLY A 57 -9.01 -15.02 -5.28
CA GLY A 57 -10.08 -15.85 -5.83
C GLY A 57 -11.38 -15.75 -5.04
N SER A 58 -12.13 -16.85 -5.02
CA SER A 58 -13.48 -16.86 -4.46
C SER A 58 -13.51 -16.68 -2.94
N THR A 59 -14.56 -16.02 -2.47
CA THR A 59 -14.90 -15.93 -1.05
C THR A 59 -16.19 -16.68 -0.76
N GLY A 60 -16.35 -17.13 0.49
CA GLY A 60 -17.64 -17.59 1.01
C GLY A 60 -18.52 -16.42 1.47
N ARG A 61 -19.60 -16.76 2.21
CA ARG A 61 -20.59 -15.81 2.73
C ARG A 61 -20.07 -15.06 3.94
N ASN A 62 -20.75 -13.94 4.23
CA ASN A 62 -20.56 -13.14 5.44
C ASN A 62 -19.12 -12.66 5.66
N PHE A 63 -18.43 -12.35 4.54
CA PHE A 63 -17.08 -11.80 4.56
C PHE A 63 -17.07 -10.43 5.25
N ALA A 64 -16.06 -10.15 6.06
CA ALA A 64 -15.85 -8.90 6.79
C ALA A 64 -16.93 -8.53 7.82
N ALA A 65 -17.74 -9.47 8.29
CA ALA A 65 -18.73 -9.20 9.34
C ALA A 65 -18.06 -8.64 10.61
N GLY A 66 -18.51 -7.49 11.10
CA GLY A 66 -17.97 -6.84 12.28
C GLY A 66 -16.51 -6.35 12.12
N MET A 67 -16.00 -6.25 10.90
CA MET A 67 -14.66 -5.71 10.64
C MET A 67 -14.63 -4.23 11.00
N SER A 68 -13.67 -3.82 11.87
CA SER A 68 -13.56 -2.45 12.38
C SER A 68 -12.22 -1.78 12.05
N GLY A 69 -11.27 -2.51 11.47
CA GLY A 69 -9.96 -1.95 11.07
C GLY A 69 -9.21 -2.85 10.11
N GLY A 70 -8.12 -2.34 9.53
CA GLY A 70 -7.41 -2.98 8.45
C GLY A 70 -8.09 -2.84 7.09
N ILE A 71 -7.50 -3.43 6.06
CA ILE A 71 -8.03 -3.40 4.69
C ILE A 71 -7.97 -4.81 4.11
N ALA A 72 -9.03 -5.23 3.43
CA ALA A 72 -9.00 -6.42 2.60
C ALA A 72 -9.16 -6.06 1.12
N TYR A 73 -8.43 -6.78 0.25
CA TYR A 73 -8.51 -6.67 -1.20
C TYR A 73 -8.97 -8.02 -1.77
N VAL A 74 -10.05 -8.02 -2.51
CA VAL A 74 -10.61 -9.25 -3.09
C VAL A 74 -10.65 -9.11 -4.61
N LEU A 75 -10.02 -10.05 -5.33
CA LEU A 75 -10.10 -10.12 -6.78
C LEU A 75 -11.46 -10.73 -7.19
N ASP A 76 -12.40 -9.87 -7.54
CA ASP A 76 -13.77 -10.26 -7.91
C ASP A 76 -13.91 -10.47 -9.41
N MET A 77 -13.50 -11.64 -9.89
CA MET A 77 -13.60 -12.00 -11.32
C MET A 77 -15.05 -12.17 -11.77
N ASN A 78 -15.91 -12.65 -10.89
CA ASN A 78 -17.31 -12.97 -11.19
C ASN A 78 -18.26 -11.79 -10.97
N ARG A 79 -17.80 -10.71 -10.32
CA ARG A 79 -18.63 -9.57 -9.90
C ARG A 79 -19.79 -9.97 -8.96
N ASP A 80 -19.56 -10.95 -8.11
CA ASP A 80 -20.53 -11.46 -7.15
C ASP A 80 -20.14 -11.21 -5.68
N PHE A 81 -18.95 -10.67 -5.43
CA PHE A 81 -18.41 -10.48 -4.09
C PHE A 81 -19.27 -9.60 -3.20
N ALA A 82 -19.88 -8.55 -3.75
CA ALA A 82 -20.74 -7.65 -2.99
C ALA A 82 -21.91 -8.39 -2.30
N SER A 83 -22.43 -9.45 -2.91
CA SER A 83 -23.48 -10.28 -2.32
C SER A 83 -23.01 -11.21 -1.20
N LYS A 84 -21.70 -11.42 -1.09
CA LYS A 84 -21.03 -12.28 -0.10
C LYS A 84 -20.46 -11.50 1.07
N CYS A 85 -20.26 -10.19 0.91
CA CYS A 85 -19.72 -9.30 1.93
C CYS A 85 -20.81 -8.81 2.88
N ASN A 86 -20.50 -8.79 4.18
CA ASN A 86 -21.36 -8.14 5.17
C ASN A 86 -21.08 -6.64 5.20
N MET A 87 -22.04 -5.85 4.70
CA MET A 87 -21.90 -4.41 4.49
C MET A 87 -22.25 -3.55 5.72
N GLU A 88 -22.51 -4.16 6.88
CA GLU A 88 -22.99 -3.42 8.06
C GLU A 88 -21.98 -2.38 8.57
N MET A 89 -20.69 -2.71 8.57
CA MET A 89 -19.62 -1.87 9.10
C MET A 89 -18.54 -1.51 8.06
N VAL A 90 -18.66 -2.01 6.84
CA VAL A 90 -17.65 -1.79 5.79
C VAL A 90 -18.27 -1.18 4.53
N GLU A 91 -17.43 -0.51 3.76
CA GLU A 91 -17.75 -0.07 2.40
C GLU A 91 -16.86 -0.79 1.40
N LEU A 92 -17.37 -0.98 0.20
CA LEU A 92 -16.62 -1.49 -0.93
C LEU A 92 -16.19 -0.31 -1.81
N GLY A 93 -14.95 -0.36 -2.27
CA GLY A 93 -14.38 0.65 -3.16
C GLY A 93 -13.40 0.05 -4.15
N THR A 94 -12.91 0.88 -5.05
CA THR A 94 -11.82 0.59 -5.98
C THR A 94 -10.47 0.89 -5.33
N VAL A 95 -9.40 0.34 -5.88
CA VAL A 95 -8.02 0.63 -5.46
C VAL A 95 -7.47 1.67 -6.42
N GLU A 96 -7.40 2.93 -5.97
CA GLU A 96 -7.03 4.09 -6.80
C GLU A 96 -5.79 4.83 -6.30
N ASP A 97 -5.49 4.72 -5.00
CA ASP A 97 -4.32 5.36 -4.40
C ASP A 97 -3.04 4.66 -4.89
N PRO A 98 -2.07 5.40 -5.47
CA PRO A 98 -0.82 4.83 -5.95
C PRO A 98 -0.04 4.04 -4.88
N LEU A 99 -0.08 4.46 -3.62
CA LEU A 99 0.57 3.75 -2.51
C LEU A 99 -0.15 2.45 -2.18
N GLU A 100 -1.49 2.44 -2.19
CA GLU A 100 -2.26 1.20 -2.02
C GLU A 100 -2.03 0.22 -3.20
N ILE A 101 -1.95 0.73 -4.43
CA ILE A 101 -1.66 -0.07 -5.63
C ILE A 101 -0.28 -0.73 -5.51
N ALA A 102 0.73 0.04 -5.11
CA ALA A 102 2.09 -0.47 -4.91
C ALA A 102 2.16 -1.50 -3.77
N GLU A 103 1.47 -1.27 -2.64
CA GLU A 103 1.37 -2.21 -1.53
C GLU A 103 0.71 -3.52 -1.99
N LEU A 104 -0.42 -3.44 -2.70
CA LEU A 104 -1.14 -4.59 -3.23
C LEU A 104 -0.27 -5.40 -4.19
N HIS A 105 0.41 -4.73 -5.12
CA HIS A 105 1.31 -5.37 -6.08
C HIS A 105 2.45 -6.10 -5.37
N THR A 106 3.10 -5.44 -4.40
CA THR A 106 4.19 -6.04 -3.60
C THR A 106 3.72 -7.29 -2.84
N LEU A 107 2.55 -7.25 -2.21
CA LEU A 107 2.00 -8.41 -1.50
C LEU A 107 1.76 -9.61 -2.44
N ILE A 108 1.31 -9.36 -3.67
CA ILE A 108 1.08 -10.41 -4.67
C ILE A 108 2.41 -10.92 -5.24
N GLU A 109 3.41 -10.06 -5.45
CA GLU A 109 4.76 -10.47 -5.85
C GLU A 109 5.43 -11.36 -4.80
N ASP A 110 5.35 -10.96 -3.53
CA ASP A 110 5.85 -11.76 -2.42
C ASP A 110 5.15 -13.12 -2.35
N HIS A 111 3.83 -13.14 -2.54
CA HIS A 111 3.09 -14.40 -2.59
C HIS A 111 3.60 -15.31 -3.71
N ARG A 112 3.81 -14.78 -4.92
CA ARG A 112 4.42 -15.53 -6.02
C ARG A 112 5.82 -16.02 -5.66
N HIS A 113 6.65 -15.14 -5.10
CA HIS A 113 8.03 -15.44 -4.76
C HIS A 113 8.17 -16.57 -3.74
N TYR A 114 7.38 -16.51 -2.66
CA TYR A 114 7.49 -17.49 -1.56
C TYR A 114 6.74 -18.78 -1.82
N THR A 115 5.74 -18.80 -2.69
CA THR A 115 4.88 -19.98 -2.90
C THR A 115 4.98 -20.59 -4.28
N GLY A 116 5.52 -19.87 -5.26
CA GLY A 116 5.50 -20.30 -6.67
C GLY A 116 4.08 -20.31 -7.27
N SER A 117 3.16 -19.52 -6.73
CA SER A 117 1.76 -19.47 -7.16
C SER A 117 1.63 -19.06 -8.62
N SER A 118 1.03 -19.93 -9.45
CA SER A 118 0.70 -19.63 -10.84
C SER A 118 -0.46 -18.62 -10.97
N ILE A 119 -1.33 -18.57 -9.95
CA ILE A 119 -2.41 -17.57 -9.88
C ILE A 119 -1.80 -16.18 -9.67
N ALA A 120 -0.89 -16.04 -8.72
CA ALA A 120 -0.21 -14.78 -8.47
C ALA A 120 0.64 -14.35 -9.69
N GLU A 121 1.32 -15.27 -10.36
CA GLU A 121 2.07 -14.99 -11.59
C GLU A 121 1.16 -14.43 -12.68
N HIS A 122 0.00 -15.03 -12.89
CA HIS A 122 -0.99 -14.53 -13.85
C HIS A 122 -1.50 -13.15 -13.45
N VAL A 123 -1.82 -12.94 -12.18
CA VAL A 123 -2.31 -11.65 -11.69
C VAL A 123 -1.27 -10.54 -11.86
N ILE A 124 0.01 -10.81 -11.61
CA ILE A 124 1.11 -9.84 -11.81
C ILE A 124 1.25 -9.51 -13.31
N HIS A 125 1.24 -10.52 -14.17
CA HIS A 125 1.35 -10.31 -15.63
C HIS A 125 0.22 -9.44 -16.18
N GLU A 126 -1.01 -9.64 -15.68
CA GLU A 126 -2.20 -8.92 -16.13
C GLU A 126 -2.62 -7.80 -15.13
N PHE A 127 -1.70 -7.33 -14.27
CA PHE A 127 -2.04 -6.51 -13.11
C PHE A 127 -2.87 -5.28 -13.48
N HIS A 128 -2.46 -4.52 -14.49
CA HIS A 128 -3.17 -3.31 -14.92
C HIS A 128 -4.59 -3.60 -15.43
N HIS A 129 -4.80 -4.75 -16.09
CA HIS A 129 -6.12 -5.17 -16.56
C HIS A 129 -7.00 -5.71 -15.44
N LEU A 130 -6.40 -6.33 -14.42
CA LEU A 130 -7.09 -6.91 -13.28
C LEU A 130 -7.31 -5.93 -12.12
N LEU A 131 -6.53 -4.84 -12.04
CA LEU A 131 -6.66 -3.85 -10.97
C LEU A 131 -8.10 -3.32 -10.79
N PRO A 132 -8.88 -3.01 -11.85
CA PRO A 132 -10.27 -2.60 -11.71
C PRO A 132 -11.22 -3.71 -11.20
N ARG A 133 -10.74 -4.95 -11.08
CA ARG A 133 -11.47 -6.09 -10.53
C ARG A 133 -11.20 -6.30 -9.05
N PHE A 134 -10.16 -5.65 -8.53
CA PHE A 134 -9.94 -5.68 -7.09
C PHE A 134 -10.95 -4.79 -6.38
N VAL A 135 -11.66 -5.41 -5.44
CA VAL A 135 -12.57 -4.72 -4.54
C VAL A 135 -11.87 -4.50 -3.21
N ARG A 136 -11.73 -3.22 -2.83
CA ARG A 136 -11.22 -2.82 -1.53
C ARG A 136 -12.36 -2.88 -0.52
N VAL A 137 -12.15 -3.61 0.57
CA VAL A 137 -13.05 -3.69 1.72
C VAL A 137 -12.43 -2.88 2.86
N MET A 138 -13.08 -1.80 3.23
CA MET A 138 -12.58 -0.88 4.26
C MET A 138 -13.68 -0.53 5.26
N PRO A 139 -13.43 -0.66 6.59
CA PRO A 139 -14.37 -0.22 7.60
C PRO A 139 -14.60 1.30 7.53
N THR A 140 -15.87 1.70 7.65
CA THR A 140 -16.28 3.11 7.53
C THR A 140 -15.62 4.00 8.57
N ASP A 141 -15.56 3.56 9.82
CA ASP A 141 -14.94 4.31 10.92
C ASP A 141 -13.41 4.39 10.73
N TYR A 142 -12.78 3.30 10.29
CA TYR A 142 -11.34 3.28 10.03
C TYR A 142 -10.94 4.24 8.92
N LYS A 143 -11.74 4.34 7.86
CA LYS A 143 -11.55 5.32 6.78
C LYS A 143 -11.58 6.75 7.32
N GLN A 144 -12.53 7.08 8.18
CA GLN A 144 -12.60 8.41 8.80
C GLN A 144 -11.35 8.73 9.62
N VAL A 145 -10.85 7.76 10.40
CA VAL A 145 -9.62 7.93 11.19
C VAL A 145 -8.42 8.17 10.29
N LEU A 146 -8.27 7.40 9.21
CA LEU A 146 -7.17 7.59 8.25
C LEU A 146 -7.23 8.96 7.58
N GLN A 147 -8.42 9.41 7.17
CA GLN A 147 -8.62 10.75 6.59
C GLN A 147 -8.26 11.86 7.57
N GLN A 148 -8.64 11.74 8.84
CA GLN A 148 -8.27 12.71 9.88
C GLN A 148 -6.76 12.73 10.16
N GLN A 149 -6.11 11.58 10.16
CA GLN A 149 -4.66 11.47 10.31
C GLN A 149 -3.92 12.10 9.13
N ALA A 150 -4.37 11.82 7.91
CA ALA A 150 -3.79 12.41 6.70
C ALA A 150 -3.96 13.95 6.69
N ALA A 151 -5.13 14.45 7.08
CA ALA A 151 -5.37 15.89 7.18
C ALA A 151 -4.44 16.57 8.21
N LYS A 152 -4.28 15.98 9.39
CA LYS A 152 -3.36 16.48 10.45
C LYS A 152 -1.91 16.48 9.96
N ALA A 153 -1.47 15.40 9.35
CA ALA A 153 -0.11 15.30 8.79
C ALA A 153 0.15 16.34 7.69
N ALA A 154 -0.85 16.62 6.84
CA ALA A 154 -0.76 17.67 5.83
C ALA A 154 -0.68 19.09 6.45
N GLU A 155 -1.41 19.35 7.51
CA GLU A 155 -1.35 20.61 8.26
C GLU A 155 0.01 20.81 8.95
N GLU A 156 0.54 19.78 9.59
CA GLU A 156 1.86 19.79 10.23
C GLU A 156 2.97 20.05 9.21
N LYS A 157 2.90 19.41 8.04
CA LYS A 157 3.85 19.61 6.94
C LYS A 157 3.80 21.06 6.40
N LYS A 158 2.60 21.64 6.26
CA LYS A 158 2.43 23.05 5.87
C LYS A 158 3.00 23.99 6.92
N ARG A 159 2.81 23.70 8.21
CA ARG A 159 3.30 24.51 9.32
C ARG A 159 4.83 24.49 9.41
N SER A 160 5.45 23.31 9.23
CA SER A 160 6.91 23.16 9.19
C SER A 160 7.51 23.94 8.02
N SER A 161 6.98 23.79 6.81
CA SER A 161 7.48 24.50 5.63
C SER A 161 7.33 26.02 5.73
N HIS A 162 6.30 26.51 6.45
CA HIS A 162 6.12 27.96 6.69
C HIS A 162 7.14 28.51 7.69
N VAL A 163 7.49 27.73 8.72
CA VAL A 163 8.53 28.10 9.71
C VAL A 163 9.91 28.18 9.05
N ASP A 164 10.22 27.21 8.18
CA ASP A 164 11.49 27.19 7.45
C ASP A 164 11.61 28.38 6.48
N LEU A 165 10.51 28.78 5.85
CA LEU A 165 10.47 29.95 4.97
C LEU A 165 10.71 31.26 5.76
N LEU A 166 10.12 31.41 6.94
CA LEU A 166 10.31 32.57 7.82
C LEU A 166 11.74 32.60 8.39
N GLY A 167 12.32 31.44 8.72
CA GLY A 167 13.71 31.34 9.19
C GLY A 167 14.72 31.77 8.11
N THR A 168 14.49 31.40 6.85
CA THR A 168 15.33 31.82 5.73
C THR A 168 15.21 33.30 5.39
N LEU A 169 14.05 33.91 5.59
CA LEU A 169 13.84 35.36 5.39
C LEU A 169 14.50 36.17 6.51
N SER A 170 14.46 35.70 7.75
CA SER A 170 15.11 36.35 8.91
C SER A 170 16.64 36.35 8.79
N ASN A 171 17.24 35.35 8.18
CA ASN A 171 18.70 35.23 8.00
C ASN A 171 19.25 36.05 6.81
N ARG A 172 18.37 36.56 5.91
CA ARG A 172 18.76 37.48 4.81
C ARG A 172 18.77 38.96 5.20
N GLY A 173 18.27 39.30 6.38
CA GLY A 173 18.14 40.68 6.86
C GLY A 173 19.42 41.26 7.52
N SER A 174 20.48 40.50 7.72
CA SER A 174 21.67 40.92 8.46
C SER A 174 22.97 41.03 7.66
N GLN A 175 22.92 41.07 6.35
CA GLN A 175 24.09 41.40 5.52
C GLN A 175 23.71 42.40 4.42
N VAL A 176 23.68 43.65 4.76
CA VAL A 176 23.81 44.73 3.80
C VAL A 176 25.04 45.53 4.22
N ASP A 177 26.19 45.17 3.75
CA ASP A 177 27.34 46.03 3.69
C ASP A 177 27.40 46.68 2.29
N VAL A 178 27.39 48.00 2.34
CA VAL A 178 27.45 48.91 1.20
C VAL A 178 28.89 48.99 0.69
N SER A 179 29.12 48.66 -0.55
CA SER A 179 30.23 49.23 -1.30
C SER A 179 29.85 49.44 -2.74
N ILE A 180 29.69 50.71 -3.05
CA ILE A 180 29.49 51.30 -4.37
C ILE A 180 30.86 51.35 -5.06
N SER A 181 30.97 50.82 -6.26
CA SER A 181 31.92 51.33 -7.27
C SER A 181 31.40 51.02 -8.67
N ASN A 182 31.29 52.11 -9.43
CA ASN A 182 30.97 52.19 -10.85
C ASN A 182 32.01 51.51 -11.74
N GLU A 183 31.57 51.00 -12.89
CA GLU A 183 32.05 51.38 -14.23
C GLU A 183 31.56 50.36 -15.30
N HIS A 184 30.82 50.82 -16.21
CA HIS A 184 30.93 51.08 -17.64
C HIS A 184 30.84 49.89 -18.62
N VAL A 185 29.73 49.90 -19.35
CA VAL A 185 29.47 49.94 -20.83
C VAL A 185 29.98 48.81 -21.76
N ALA A 186 29.04 48.38 -22.54
CA ALA A 186 28.95 48.02 -23.96
C ALA A 186 28.50 46.58 -24.22
N SER A 187 27.30 46.41 -24.73
CA SER A 187 26.80 46.23 -26.11
C SER A 187 27.17 44.90 -26.78
N ASP A 188 26.13 44.29 -27.24
CA ASP A 188 25.87 43.62 -28.50
C ASP A 188 25.65 42.09 -28.55
N ALA A 189 24.54 41.80 -29.22
CA ALA A 189 24.26 40.65 -30.08
C ALA A 189 23.60 39.40 -29.49
N VAL A 190 22.28 39.29 -29.74
CA VAL A 190 21.52 38.08 -30.00
C VAL A 190 21.85 37.59 -31.43
N PRO A 191 21.99 36.28 -31.77
CA PRO A 191 20.81 35.45 -31.95
C PRO A 191 21.05 33.92 -31.68
N GLY A 192 19.97 33.15 -31.51
CA GLY A 192 20.04 31.69 -31.67
C GLY A 192 18.98 30.96 -30.84
N ALA A 193 17.80 30.76 -31.43
CA ALA A 193 16.78 29.88 -30.89
C ALA A 193 17.26 28.45 -30.91
N ALA A 194 17.37 27.83 -29.75
CA ALA A 194 17.44 26.39 -29.60
C ALA A 194 16.17 25.91 -28.89
N LYS A 195 15.45 25.02 -29.56
CA LYS A 195 14.27 24.32 -29.07
C LYS A 195 14.67 23.51 -27.86
N THR A 196 14.12 23.82 -26.71
CA THR A 196 14.14 22.95 -25.56
C THR A 196 12.97 21.95 -25.69
N GLU A 197 13.28 20.71 -25.95
CA GLU A 197 12.36 19.60 -25.78
C GLU A 197 12.04 19.49 -24.29
N GLU A 198 10.76 19.55 -23.94
CA GLU A 198 10.26 19.22 -22.61
C GLU A 198 10.49 17.73 -22.37
N PRO A 199 11.14 17.30 -21.28
CA PRO A 199 11.17 15.89 -20.91
C PRO A 199 9.77 15.47 -20.47
N ALA A 200 9.32 14.34 -20.98
CA ALA A 200 8.00 13.77 -20.74
C ALA A 200 7.74 13.59 -19.23
N VAL A 201 6.64 14.12 -18.77
CA VAL A 201 6.17 14.06 -17.37
C VAL A 201 6.03 12.60 -16.86
N MET A 202 5.89 11.64 -17.77
CA MET A 202 5.80 10.18 -17.44
C MET A 202 7.07 9.61 -16.81
N ASP A 203 8.26 10.06 -17.21
CA ASP A 203 9.52 9.49 -16.69
C ASP A 203 9.82 9.87 -15.23
N MET A 204 9.25 10.96 -14.74
CA MET A 204 9.44 11.38 -13.34
C MET A 204 8.56 10.64 -12.36
N GLU A 205 7.34 10.26 -12.73
CA GLU A 205 6.44 9.49 -11.87
C GLU A 205 6.93 8.05 -11.72
N GLU A 206 7.43 7.44 -12.79
CA GLU A 206 7.99 6.09 -12.79
C GLU A 206 9.29 6.03 -11.93
N ALA A 207 10.14 7.03 -12.03
CA ALA A 207 11.35 7.14 -11.22
C ALA A 207 11.09 7.43 -9.73
N MET A 208 10.00 8.11 -9.39
CA MET A 208 9.58 8.31 -8.00
C MET A 208 8.98 7.03 -7.41
N LEU A 209 8.20 6.29 -8.19
CA LEU A 209 7.61 5.02 -7.77
C LEU A 209 8.68 3.98 -7.49
N ASP A 210 9.69 3.86 -8.34
CA ASP A 210 10.84 2.96 -8.15
C ASP A 210 11.68 3.32 -6.91
N LYS A 211 11.79 4.59 -6.60
CA LYS A 211 12.53 5.06 -5.42
C LYS A 211 11.79 4.78 -4.11
N GLU A 212 10.47 4.89 -4.11
CA GLU A 212 9.65 4.54 -2.95
C GLU A 212 9.54 3.03 -2.75
N LEU A 213 9.45 2.24 -3.84
CA LEU A 213 9.54 0.79 -3.82
C LEU A 213 10.88 0.29 -3.27
N ALA A 214 12.00 0.93 -3.67
CA ALA A 214 13.33 0.60 -3.15
C ALA A 214 13.47 0.93 -1.65
N LYS A 215 12.86 2.02 -1.19
CA LYS A 215 12.84 2.41 0.23
C LYS A 215 12.00 1.44 1.07
N ALA A 216 10.82 1.07 0.60
CA ALA A 216 9.97 0.08 1.26
C ALA A 216 10.64 -1.30 1.37
N ARG A 217 11.41 -1.71 0.36
CA ARG A 217 12.22 -2.96 0.39
C ARG A 217 13.35 -2.92 1.42
N SER A 218 13.95 -1.75 1.68
CA SER A 218 15.05 -1.61 2.65
C SER A 218 14.58 -1.64 4.12
N GLU A 219 13.33 -1.31 4.38
CA GLU A 219 12.75 -1.28 5.72
C GLU A 219 12.17 -2.64 6.17
N THR A 220 12.03 -3.62 5.24
CA THR A 220 11.34 -4.90 5.51
C THR A 220 12.26 -6.07 5.86
N VAL A 221 13.58 -5.92 5.90
CA VAL A 221 14.51 -7.05 6.11
C VAL A 221 15.04 -7.09 7.54
N SER A 222 14.32 -7.74 8.43
CA SER A 222 14.87 -8.39 9.61
C SER A 222 14.16 -9.72 9.84
N TYR A 223 14.60 -10.75 9.14
CA TYR A 223 14.16 -12.13 9.40
C TYR A 223 15.07 -12.79 10.43
N THR A 224 14.52 -13.14 11.59
CA THR A 224 15.10 -14.17 12.45
C THR A 224 14.53 -15.52 12.02
N HIS A 225 15.37 -16.37 11.45
CA HIS A 225 15.07 -17.78 11.24
C HIS A 225 14.85 -18.46 12.60
N LEU A 226 13.62 -18.78 12.94
CA LEU A 226 13.30 -19.75 13.99
C LEU A 226 13.33 -21.15 13.38
N THR A 227 14.47 -21.82 13.50
CA THR A 227 14.55 -23.25 13.31
C THR A 227 13.96 -23.91 14.56
N LEU A 228 12.84 -24.61 14.42
CA LEU A 228 12.33 -25.50 15.46
C LEU A 228 13.30 -26.68 15.63
N PRO A 229 13.68 -27.03 16.85
CA PRO A 229 14.46 -28.23 17.08
C PRO A 229 13.58 -29.45 16.78
N THR A 230 14.05 -30.32 15.90
CA THR A 230 13.52 -31.66 15.74
C THR A 230 13.89 -32.44 16.98
N SER A 231 12.96 -32.64 17.90
CA SER A 231 13.12 -33.63 18.97
C SER A 231 12.80 -35.00 18.42
N ASP A 232 13.77 -35.88 18.53
CA ASP A 232 13.71 -37.28 18.22
C ASP A 232 12.51 -37.95 18.93
N LEU A 233 11.67 -38.61 18.15
CA LEU A 233 10.71 -39.56 18.62
C LEU A 233 11.31 -40.95 18.37
N GLU A 234 11.85 -41.56 19.42
CA GLU A 234 11.97 -43.03 19.55
C GLU A 234 10.62 -43.63 19.94
#